data_f6147211a19eadd34d722955497fe765
#
_entry.id   f6147211a19eadd34d722955497fe765
#
_cell.length_a   1.000
_cell.length_b   1.000
_cell.length_c   1.000
_cell.angle_alpha   90.00
_cell.angle_beta   90.00
_cell.angle_gamma   90.00
#
_symmetry.space_group_name_H-M   'P 1'
#
loop_
_entity.id
_entity.type
_entity.pdbx_description
1 polymer ?
#
loop_
_entity_poly.entity_id
_entity_poly.type
_entity_poly.pdbx_seq_one_letter_code
_entity_poly.pdbx_strand_id
1 'polypeptide(L)'
;AYDCKYCINRASNDVKRATFTPEEICELTIEFYKRNYIEGLFLSSGVLKNPTYTMEKMCETLLLLRTKYHFNGYIHVKTIPGASDELLAAAGYLADRISVNLELPTEEGLRTLAPNKTMKTILNPMGKVQNTIAAHRMAIGKTAYMERSRGNQLLNNGIFSEISKRNYRESLEEKKKTDGNL
;
A
#
# COMPACT_ATOMS: atom_id res chain seq x y z
N ALA A 1 4.76 2.51 -16.78
CA ALA A 1 5.15 3.84 -16.35
C ALA A 1 4.25 4.88 -17.01
N TYR A 2 3.89 5.93 -16.29
CA TYR A 2 3.07 7.02 -16.81
C TYR A 2 3.96 8.13 -17.37
N ASP A 3 3.43 8.91 -18.31
CA ASP A 3 4.13 10.01 -18.94
C ASP A 3 3.54 11.38 -18.58
N CYS A 4 3.39 11.64 -17.27
CA CYS A 4 2.90 12.93 -16.79
C CYS A 4 3.92 14.03 -17.07
N LYS A 5 3.55 15.04 -17.82
CA LYS A 5 4.46 16.07 -18.36
C LYS A 5 5.21 16.87 -17.27
N TYR A 6 4.62 17.00 -16.09
CA TYR A 6 5.23 17.69 -14.95
C TYR A 6 6.17 16.80 -14.11
N CYS A 7 6.23 15.49 -14.37
CA CYS A 7 7.04 14.57 -13.59
C CYS A 7 8.44 14.40 -14.18
N ILE A 8 9.47 14.65 -13.37
CA ILE A 8 10.85 14.42 -13.81
C ILE A 8 11.10 12.94 -14.12
N ASN A 9 10.39 12.03 -13.44
CA ASN A 9 10.50 10.58 -13.62
C ASN A 9 9.49 10.02 -14.65
N ARG A 10 8.90 10.85 -15.52
CA ARG A 10 8.02 10.37 -16.57
C ARG A 10 8.71 9.36 -17.50
N ALA A 11 7.91 8.49 -18.12
CA ALA A 11 8.44 7.41 -18.96
C ALA A 11 9.35 7.89 -20.09
N SER A 12 9.03 9.03 -20.71
CA SER A 12 9.80 9.62 -21.83
C SER A 12 11.12 10.30 -21.41
N ASN A 13 11.36 10.53 -20.12
CA ASN A 13 12.64 11.10 -19.67
C ASN A 13 13.69 10.00 -19.51
N ASP A 14 14.88 10.27 -19.99
CA ASP A 14 16.06 9.43 -19.77
C ASP A 14 16.69 9.75 -18.40
N VAL A 15 16.14 9.12 -17.36
CA VAL A 15 16.64 9.22 -15.97
C VAL A 15 16.90 7.84 -15.40
N LYS A 16 17.91 7.71 -14.58
CA LYS A 16 18.17 6.46 -13.85
C LYS A 16 16.98 6.14 -12.96
N ARG A 17 16.51 4.89 -13.02
CA ARG A 17 15.42 4.38 -12.20
C ARG A 17 15.85 3.14 -11.47
N ALA A 18 15.38 3.00 -10.25
CA ALA A 18 15.50 1.78 -9.48
C ALA A 18 14.11 1.27 -9.11
N THR A 19 13.96 -0.04 -9.01
CA THR A 19 12.76 -0.69 -8.50
C THR A 19 13.20 -1.57 -7.35
N PHE A 20 12.69 -1.28 -6.17
CA PHE A 20 12.90 -2.09 -4.98
C PHE A 20 11.88 -3.22 -4.93
N THR A 21 12.33 -4.39 -4.48
CA THR A 21 11.42 -5.47 -4.10
C THR A 21 10.71 -5.15 -2.78
N PRO A 22 9.58 -5.80 -2.46
CA PRO A 22 8.93 -5.65 -1.16
C PRO A 22 9.87 -5.93 0.01
N GLU A 23 10.70 -6.96 -0.08
CA GLU A 23 11.67 -7.35 0.93
C GLU A 23 12.74 -6.27 1.16
N GLU A 24 13.32 -5.74 0.08
CA GLU A 24 14.33 -4.66 0.18
C GLU A 24 13.75 -3.41 0.86
N ILE A 25 12.49 -3.04 0.55
CA ILE A 25 11.82 -1.92 1.22
C ILE A 25 11.63 -2.22 2.71
N CYS A 26 11.22 -3.43 3.05
CA CYS A 26 11.03 -3.86 4.43
C CYS A 26 12.34 -3.81 5.22
N GLU A 27 13.39 -4.42 4.70
CA GLU A 27 14.71 -4.45 5.34
C GLU A 27 15.24 -3.04 5.59
N LEU A 28 15.19 -2.19 4.57
CA LEU A 28 15.64 -0.80 4.69
C LEU A 28 14.82 -0.03 5.75
N THR A 29 13.48 -0.20 5.73
CA THR A 29 12.58 0.45 6.68
C THR A 29 12.89 0.03 8.12
N ILE A 30 13.06 -1.28 8.35
CA ILE A 30 13.33 -1.82 9.69
C ILE A 30 14.70 -1.38 10.21
N GLU A 31 15.72 -1.37 9.34
CA GLU A 31 17.05 -0.91 9.75
C GLU A 31 17.06 0.58 10.17
N PHE A 32 16.34 1.43 9.43
CA PHE A 32 16.21 2.84 9.81
C PHE A 32 15.38 3.03 11.08
N TYR A 33 14.31 2.25 11.24
CA TYR A 33 13.45 2.29 12.41
C TYR A 33 14.19 1.86 13.69
N LYS A 34 14.94 0.75 13.66
CA LYS A 34 15.74 0.26 14.77
C LYS A 34 16.83 1.25 15.21
N ARG A 35 17.33 2.04 14.27
CA ARG A 35 18.34 3.07 14.55
C ARG A 35 17.74 4.43 14.95
N ASN A 36 16.43 4.52 15.12
CA ASN A 36 15.69 5.75 15.40
C ASN A 36 15.88 6.86 14.35
N TYR A 37 16.13 6.51 13.10
CA TYR A 37 16.21 7.49 12.01
C TYR A 37 14.84 7.86 11.46
N ILE A 38 13.86 6.97 11.62
CA ILE A 38 12.47 7.17 11.18
C ILE A 38 11.51 6.67 12.26
N GLU A 39 10.34 7.30 12.35
CA GLU A 39 9.22 6.90 13.21
C GLU A 39 8.15 6.16 12.43
N GLY A 40 8.16 6.28 11.12
CA GLY A 40 7.18 5.70 10.22
C GLY A 40 7.65 5.65 8.78
N LEU A 41 6.82 5.04 7.93
CA LEU A 41 7.06 4.89 6.50
C LEU A 41 6.01 5.65 5.70
N PHE A 42 6.47 6.50 4.77
CA PHE A 42 5.65 6.96 3.66
C PHE A 42 5.98 6.16 2.41
N LEU A 43 5.07 5.26 2.02
CA LEU A 43 5.24 4.41 0.85
C LEU A 43 4.53 5.01 -0.36
N SER A 44 5.29 5.29 -1.39
CA SER A 44 4.83 5.79 -2.68
C SER A 44 5.60 5.12 -3.82
N SER A 45 4.98 4.97 -4.98
CA SER A 45 5.60 4.37 -6.15
C SER A 45 5.21 5.10 -7.44
N GLY A 46 6.08 5.03 -8.43
CA GLY A 46 5.67 5.17 -9.81
C GLY A 46 4.88 3.94 -10.26
N VAL A 47 4.18 4.03 -11.38
CA VAL A 47 3.46 2.86 -11.94
C VAL A 47 4.44 1.99 -12.71
N LEU A 48 4.62 0.73 -12.28
CA LEU A 48 5.53 -0.23 -12.92
C LEU A 48 4.93 -0.79 -14.22
N LYS A 49 4.24 -1.91 -14.18
CA LYS A 49 3.59 -2.52 -15.34
C LYS A 49 2.21 -1.91 -15.58
N ASN A 50 1.39 -1.97 -14.56
CA ASN A 50 0.04 -1.41 -14.50
C ASN A 50 -0.33 -1.04 -13.06
N PRO A 51 -1.43 -0.32 -12.82
CA PRO A 51 -1.85 0.10 -11.49
C PRO A 51 -2.04 -1.05 -10.50
N THR A 52 -2.71 -2.12 -10.92
CA THR A 52 -3.01 -3.28 -10.08
C THR A 52 -1.73 -3.99 -9.65
N TYR A 53 -0.84 -4.32 -10.59
CA TYR A 53 0.45 -4.93 -10.27
C TYR A 53 1.28 -4.09 -9.28
N THR A 54 1.32 -2.77 -9.50
CA THR A 54 2.05 -1.87 -8.60
C THR A 54 1.45 -1.86 -7.21
N MET A 55 0.13 -1.81 -7.12
CA MET A 55 -0.57 -1.82 -5.84
C MET A 55 -0.43 -3.17 -5.11
N GLU A 56 -0.40 -4.30 -5.85
CA GLU A 56 -0.09 -5.64 -5.28
C GLU A 56 1.28 -5.64 -4.59
N LYS A 57 2.32 -5.12 -5.24
CA LYS A 57 3.66 -5.03 -4.65
C LYS A 57 3.71 -4.11 -3.43
N MET A 58 2.97 -3.02 -3.45
CA MET A 58 2.84 -2.14 -2.28
C MET A 58 2.11 -2.86 -1.14
N CYS A 59 1.01 -3.55 -1.40
CA CYS A 59 0.28 -4.33 -0.40
C CYS A 59 1.13 -5.47 0.18
N GLU A 60 1.93 -6.14 -0.65
CA GLU A 60 2.88 -7.16 -0.21
C GLU A 60 3.91 -6.57 0.76
N THR A 61 4.47 -5.39 0.45
CA THR A 61 5.35 -4.66 1.35
C THR A 61 4.69 -4.37 2.71
N LEU A 62 3.45 -3.84 2.69
CA LEU A 62 2.70 -3.55 3.91
C LEU A 62 2.44 -4.80 4.74
N LEU A 63 2.08 -5.90 4.07
CA LEU A 63 1.84 -7.19 4.72
C LEU A 63 3.11 -7.69 5.41
N LEU A 64 4.23 -7.73 4.70
CA LEU A 64 5.52 -8.16 5.25
C LEU A 64 5.93 -7.29 6.45
N LEU A 65 5.80 -5.97 6.34
CA LEU A 65 6.11 -5.06 7.46
C LEU A 65 5.29 -5.39 8.71
N ARG A 66 3.99 -5.63 8.55
CA ARG A 66 3.10 -5.90 9.70
C ARG A 66 3.22 -7.32 10.25
N THR A 67 3.46 -8.32 9.41
CA THR A 67 3.45 -9.73 9.81
C THR A 67 4.84 -10.30 10.07
N LYS A 68 5.76 -10.18 9.13
CA LYS A 68 7.10 -10.75 9.22
C LYS A 68 8.05 -9.88 10.07
N TYR A 69 8.03 -8.57 9.82
CA TYR A 69 8.97 -7.65 10.48
C TYR A 69 8.39 -7.00 11.74
N HIS A 70 7.12 -7.24 12.05
CA HIS A 70 6.43 -6.68 13.23
C HIS A 70 6.60 -5.17 13.38
N PHE A 71 6.63 -4.47 12.26
CA PHE A 71 6.78 -3.01 12.24
C PHE A 71 5.56 -2.33 12.85
N ASN A 72 5.74 -1.65 13.98
CA ASN A 72 4.69 -0.93 14.70
C ASN A 72 4.68 0.57 14.43
N GLY A 73 5.62 1.08 13.61
CA GLY A 73 5.65 2.47 13.19
C GLY A 73 4.46 2.87 12.33
N TYR A 74 4.25 4.17 12.21
CA TYR A 74 3.19 4.73 11.38
C TYR A 74 3.43 4.45 9.89
N ILE A 75 2.41 3.99 9.19
CA ILE A 75 2.47 3.75 7.73
C ILE A 75 1.47 4.65 7.02
N HIS A 76 1.97 5.51 6.16
CA HIS A 76 1.20 6.26 5.18
C HIS A 76 1.48 5.71 3.78
N VAL A 77 0.45 5.20 3.11
CA VAL A 77 0.58 4.70 1.73
C VAL A 77 -0.14 5.61 0.75
N LYS A 78 0.54 5.93 -0.34
CA LYS A 78 -0.06 6.63 -1.47
C LYS A 78 -0.54 5.60 -2.49
N THR A 79 -1.85 5.45 -2.60
CA THR A 79 -2.46 4.47 -3.51
C THR A 79 -2.31 4.86 -4.98
N ILE A 80 -2.35 3.85 -5.83
CA ILE A 80 -2.20 4.02 -7.28
C ILE A 80 -3.59 4.13 -7.91
N PRO A 81 -3.91 5.25 -8.59
CA PRO A 81 -5.18 5.40 -9.29
C PRO A 81 -5.36 4.32 -10.35
N GLY A 82 -6.55 3.70 -10.38
CA GLY A 82 -6.87 2.61 -11.31
C GLY A 82 -6.50 1.20 -10.81
N ALA A 83 -5.99 1.06 -9.60
CA ALA A 83 -5.85 -0.24 -8.94
C ALA A 83 -7.22 -0.81 -8.54
N SER A 84 -7.29 -2.15 -8.31
CA SER A 84 -8.53 -2.79 -7.91
C SER A 84 -9.01 -2.35 -6.52
N ASP A 85 -10.33 -2.37 -6.31
CA ASP A 85 -10.95 -1.94 -5.05
C ASP A 85 -10.51 -2.82 -3.87
N GLU A 86 -10.29 -4.11 -4.11
CA GLU A 86 -9.85 -5.07 -3.10
C GLU A 86 -8.45 -4.72 -2.58
N LEU A 87 -7.53 -4.35 -3.46
CA LEU A 87 -6.18 -3.94 -3.08
C LEU A 87 -6.17 -2.61 -2.33
N LEU A 88 -7.05 -1.67 -2.72
CA LEU A 88 -7.21 -0.42 -2.01
C LEU A 88 -7.75 -0.64 -0.59
N ALA A 89 -8.74 -1.52 -0.45
CA ALA A 89 -9.28 -1.91 0.85
C ALA A 89 -8.20 -2.61 1.71
N ALA A 90 -7.45 -3.55 1.13
CA ALA A 90 -6.37 -4.25 1.81
C ALA A 90 -5.29 -3.29 2.31
N ALA A 91 -4.86 -2.33 1.48
CA ALA A 91 -3.93 -1.29 1.90
C ALA A 91 -4.50 -0.45 3.06
N GLY A 92 -5.80 -0.14 3.03
CA GLY A 92 -6.47 0.60 4.08
C GLY A 92 -6.50 -0.10 5.44
N TYR A 93 -6.46 -1.43 5.47
CA TYR A 93 -6.36 -2.20 6.72
C TYR A 93 -4.94 -2.35 7.26
N LEU A 94 -3.94 -2.29 6.38
CA LEU A 94 -2.53 -2.47 6.76
C LEU A 94 -1.83 -1.15 7.09
N ALA A 95 -2.28 -0.04 6.48
CA ALA A 95 -1.76 1.29 6.69
C ALA A 95 -2.56 2.07 7.74
N ASP A 96 -1.91 3.03 8.40
CA ASP A 96 -2.58 3.98 9.31
C ASP A 96 -3.25 5.11 8.51
N ARG A 97 -2.73 5.41 7.34
CA ARG A 97 -3.26 6.40 6.42
C ARG A 97 -3.09 5.97 4.97
N ILE A 98 -4.12 6.21 4.18
CA ILE A 98 -4.04 6.12 2.73
C ILE A 98 -4.37 7.47 2.10
N SER A 99 -3.74 7.76 0.97
CA SER A 99 -4.01 8.95 0.18
C SER A 99 -3.89 8.64 -1.31
N VAL A 100 -4.51 9.47 -2.13
CA VAL A 100 -4.36 9.44 -3.58
C VAL A 100 -4.06 10.85 -4.08
N ASN A 101 -3.21 10.97 -5.06
CA ASN A 101 -2.93 12.27 -5.67
C ASN A 101 -4.04 12.68 -6.62
N LEU A 102 -4.63 13.82 -6.35
CA LEU A 102 -5.57 14.47 -7.27
C LEU A 102 -4.84 15.08 -8.47
N GLU A 103 -3.59 15.50 -8.28
CA GLU A 103 -2.66 16.09 -9.24
C GLU A 103 -3.13 17.45 -9.77
N LEU A 104 -4.24 17.49 -10.50
CA LEU A 104 -4.76 18.67 -11.18
C LEU A 104 -6.26 18.84 -10.91
N PRO A 105 -6.75 20.08 -10.78
CA PRO A 105 -8.13 20.34 -10.37
C PRO A 105 -9.15 20.14 -11.51
N THR A 106 -8.70 20.07 -12.75
CA THR A 106 -9.58 20.00 -13.93
C THR A 106 -9.29 18.77 -14.79
N GLU A 107 -10.33 18.24 -15.43
CA GLU A 107 -10.20 17.11 -16.35
C GLU A 107 -9.39 17.48 -17.61
N GLU A 108 -9.52 18.71 -18.08
CA GLU A 108 -8.74 19.23 -19.19
C GLU A 108 -7.25 19.30 -18.85
N GLY A 109 -6.91 19.78 -17.66
CA GLY A 109 -5.54 19.78 -17.15
C GLY A 109 -4.97 18.36 -17.06
N LEU A 110 -5.74 17.40 -16.53
CA LEU A 110 -5.33 15.99 -16.49
C LEU A 110 -5.09 15.43 -17.89
N ARG A 111 -6.00 15.64 -18.83
CA ARG A 111 -5.86 15.17 -20.22
C ARG A 111 -4.60 15.71 -20.87
N THR A 112 -4.26 16.97 -20.63
CA THR A 112 -3.12 17.65 -21.24
C THR A 112 -1.79 17.26 -20.59
N LEU A 113 -1.75 17.20 -19.25
CA LEU A 113 -0.52 17.07 -18.48
C LEU A 113 -0.28 15.67 -17.89
N ALA A 114 -1.33 14.89 -17.73
CA ALA A 114 -1.28 13.52 -17.18
C ALA A 114 -2.20 12.57 -17.96
N PRO A 115 -1.94 12.30 -19.24
CA PRO A 115 -2.86 11.61 -20.16
C PRO A 115 -3.23 10.18 -19.72
N ASN A 116 -2.44 9.59 -18.84
CA ASN A 116 -2.72 8.25 -18.27
C ASN A 116 -3.67 8.28 -17.06
N LYS A 117 -4.16 9.45 -16.65
CA LYS A 117 -5.03 9.63 -15.49
C LYS A 117 -6.33 10.30 -15.91
N THR A 118 -7.43 9.94 -15.24
CA THR A 118 -8.73 10.60 -15.38
C THR A 118 -9.29 10.94 -14.00
N MET A 119 -10.14 11.96 -13.91
CA MET A 119 -10.83 12.29 -12.65
C MET A 119 -11.59 11.09 -12.10
N LYS A 120 -12.23 10.31 -12.97
CA LYS A 120 -12.98 9.12 -12.58
C LYS A 120 -12.10 8.05 -11.91
N THR A 121 -10.90 7.79 -12.45
CA THR A 121 -9.96 6.81 -11.87
C THR A 121 -9.34 7.27 -10.56
N ILE A 122 -9.41 8.56 -10.25
CA ILE A 122 -8.91 9.15 -9.00
C ILE A 122 -10.03 9.25 -7.96
N LEU A 123 -11.19 9.83 -8.30
CA LEU A 123 -12.24 10.14 -7.34
C LEU A 123 -13.08 8.92 -6.93
N ASN A 124 -13.37 8.01 -7.86
CA ASN A 124 -14.18 6.83 -7.54
C ASN A 124 -13.55 5.94 -6.45
N PRO A 125 -12.26 5.60 -6.51
CA PRO A 125 -11.61 4.86 -5.43
C PRO A 125 -11.65 5.60 -4.09
N MET A 126 -11.47 6.92 -4.09
CA MET A 126 -11.54 7.73 -2.85
C MET A 126 -12.90 7.61 -2.16
N GLY A 127 -14.00 7.76 -2.91
CA GLY A 127 -15.36 7.63 -2.36
C GLY A 127 -15.63 6.22 -1.81
N LYS A 128 -15.20 5.18 -2.52
CA LYS A 128 -15.35 3.80 -2.07
C LYS A 128 -14.57 3.51 -0.80
N VAL A 129 -13.31 3.90 -0.74
CA VAL A 129 -12.48 3.75 0.45
C VAL A 129 -13.10 4.48 1.65
N GLN A 130 -13.54 5.71 1.47
CA GLN A 130 -14.21 6.48 2.53
C GLN A 130 -15.45 5.76 3.05
N ASN A 131 -16.30 5.26 2.16
CA ASN A 131 -17.53 4.53 2.53
C ASN A 131 -17.20 3.21 3.26
N THR A 132 -16.20 2.47 2.77
CA THR A 132 -15.76 1.23 3.41
C THR A 132 -15.21 1.47 4.81
N ILE A 133 -14.37 2.49 4.99
CA ILE A 133 -13.84 2.87 6.31
C ILE A 133 -14.98 3.31 7.24
N ALA A 134 -15.91 4.13 6.77
CA ALA A 134 -17.03 4.59 7.58
C ALA A 134 -17.92 3.43 8.03
N ALA A 135 -18.32 2.55 7.11
CA ALA A 135 -19.13 1.37 7.40
C ALA A 135 -18.41 0.41 8.37
N HIS A 136 -17.11 0.20 8.17
CA HIS A 136 -16.28 -0.66 9.01
C HIS A 136 -16.15 -0.10 10.44
N ARG A 137 -15.86 1.19 10.60
CA ARG A 137 -15.78 1.86 11.90
C ARG A 137 -17.10 1.81 12.66
N MET A 138 -18.23 1.90 11.96
CA MET A 138 -19.55 1.72 12.58
C MET A 138 -19.76 0.28 13.05
N ALA A 139 -19.37 -0.70 12.22
CA ALA A 139 -19.59 -2.13 12.52
C ALA A 139 -18.76 -2.66 13.71
N ILE A 140 -17.56 -2.11 13.93
CA ILE A 140 -16.59 -2.62 14.93
C ILE A 140 -16.40 -1.70 16.14
N GLY A 141 -17.23 -0.68 16.31
CA GLY A 141 -17.12 0.23 17.45
C GLY A 141 -15.84 1.08 17.46
N LYS A 142 -15.19 1.28 16.33
CA LYS A 142 -14.04 2.18 16.15
C LYS A 142 -12.74 1.76 16.86
N THR A 143 -12.53 0.50 17.18
CA THR A 143 -11.29 0.05 17.81
C THR A 143 -10.22 -0.35 16.78
N ALA A 144 -9.00 0.17 16.92
CA ALA A 144 -7.87 -0.15 16.04
C ALA A 144 -7.49 -1.66 16.07
N TYR A 145 -7.74 -2.34 17.18
CA TYR A 145 -7.52 -3.79 17.29
C TYR A 145 -8.47 -4.57 16.39
N MET A 146 -9.75 -4.25 16.38
CA MET A 146 -10.75 -4.92 15.56
C MET A 146 -10.55 -4.61 14.07
N GLU A 147 -10.09 -3.42 13.72
CA GLU A 147 -9.72 -3.07 12.35
C GLU A 147 -8.58 -3.95 11.83
N ARG A 148 -7.54 -4.18 12.62
CA ARG A 148 -6.42 -5.07 12.27
C ARG A 148 -6.84 -6.52 12.16
N SER A 149 -7.70 -6.99 13.05
CA SER A 149 -8.25 -8.36 13.01
C SER A 149 -9.03 -8.62 11.73
N ARG A 150 -9.83 -7.65 11.26
CA ARG A 150 -10.56 -7.78 10.01
C ARG A 150 -9.65 -7.71 8.78
N GLY A 151 -8.61 -6.89 8.82
CA GLY A 151 -7.55 -6.89 7.82
C GLY A 151 -6.95 -8.28 7.66
N ASN A 152 -6.58 -8.93 8.75
CA ASN A 152 -6.08 -10.30 8.74
C ASN A 152 -7.08 -11.31 8.17
N GLN A 153 -8.39 -11.17 8.43
CA GLN A 153 -9.42 -12.02 7.82
C GLN A 153 -9.49 -11.83 6.30
N LEU A 154 -9.43 -10.58 5.82
CA LEU A 154 -9.42 -10.29 4.38
C LEU A 154 -8.18 -10.87 3.69
N LEU A 155 -7.00 -10.79 4.34
CA LEU A 155 -5.77 -11.40 3.85
C LEU A 155 -5.89 -12.91 3.71
N ASN A 156 -6.51 -13.57 4.70
CA ASN A 156 -6.73 -15.01 4.70
C ASN A 156 -7.79 -15.47 3.66
N ASN A 157 -8.72 -14.60 3.29
CA ASN A 157 -9.78 -14.89 2.33
C ASN A 157 -9.37 -14.73 0.85
N GLY A 158 -8.11 -14.64 0.56
CA GLY A 158 -7.61 -14.74 -0.81
C GLY A 158 -7.50 -13.45 -1.61
N ILE A 159 -7.54 -12.29 -0.96
CA ILE A 159 -7.33 -10.96 -1.61
C ILE A 159 -5.91 -10.83 -2.17
N PHE A 160 -4.94 -11.52 -1.59
CA PHE A 160 -3.54 -11.53 -2.01
C PHE A 160 -3.17 -12.76 -2.83
N SER A 161 -2.12 -12.63 -3.66
CA SER A 161 -1.53 -13.72 -4.40
C SER A 161 -1.03 -14.85 -3.49
N GLU A 162 -0.79 -16.05 -4.04
CA GLU A 162 -0.22 -17.19 -3.30
C GLU A 162 1.12 -16.84 -2.60
N ILE A 163 1.88 -15.89 -3.15
CA ILE A 163 3.14 -15.41 -2.56
C ILE A 163 2.85 -14.70 -1.22
N SER A 164 1.86 -13.82 -1.17
CA SER A 164 1.48 -13.12 0.06
C SER A 164 0.96 -14.07 1.13
N LYS A 165 0.19 -15.08 0.73
CA LYS A 165 -0.28 -16.13 1.65
C LYS A 165 0.88 -16.95 2.21
N ARG A 166 1.88 -17.30 1.39
CA ARG A 166 3.07 -18.01 1.81
C ARG A 166 3.86 -17.19 2.83
N ASN A 167 4.15 -15.93 2.54
CA ASN A 167 4.89 -15.04 3.43
C ASN A 167 4.20 -14.88 4.79
N TYR A 168 2.86 -14.79 4.79
CA TYR A 168 2.08 -14.73 6.02
C TYR A 168 2.22 -16.02 6.85
N ARG A 169 2.16 -17.21 6.23
CA ARG A 169 2.34 -18.49 6.93
C ARG A 169 3.73 -18.64 7.52
N GLU A 170 4.76 -18.30 6.74
CA GLU A 170 6.15 -18.33 7.19
C GLU A 170 6.37 -17.43 8.41
N SER A 171 5.80 -16.22 8.42
CA SER A 171 5.90 -15.31 9.57
C SER A 171 5.22 -15.83 10.84
N LEU A 172 4.11 -16.58 10.70
CA LEU A 172 3.44 -17.21 11.83
C LEU A 172 4.23 -18.40 12.39
N GLU A 173 4.92 -19.16 11.53
CA GLU A 173 5.77 -20.28 11.95
C GLU A 173 7.04 -19.78 12.65
N GLU A 174 7.66 -18.70 12.16
CA GLU A 174 8.80 -18.07 12.84
C GLU A 174 8.42 -17.54 14.23
N LYS A 175 7.24 -16.94 14.36
CA LYS A 175 6.74 -16.44 15.64
C LYS A 175 6.50 -17.57 16.66
N LYS A 176 5.95 -18.71 16.22
CA LYS A 176 5.78 -19.88 17.09
C LYS A 176 7.11 -20.46 17.57
N LYS A 177 8.17 -20.39 16.76
CA LYS A 177 9.52 -20.84 17.14
C LYS A 177 10.18 -19.91 18.16
N THR A 178 9.94 -18.60 18.06
CA THR A 178 10.46 -17.62 19.03
C THR A 178 9.72 -17.64 20.35
N ASP A 179 8.40 -17.81 20.33
CA ASP A 179 7.56 -17.86 21.54
C ASP A 179 7.63 -19.25 22.25
N GLY A 180 8.12 -20.30 21.58
CA GLY A 180 8.29 -21.65 22.15
C GLY A 180 9.66 -21.90 22.79
N ASN A 181 10.56 -20.91 22.77
CA ASN A 181 11.91 -20.99 23.37
C ASN A 181 12.05 -20.10 24.63
N LEU A 182 10.96 -19.71 25.26
CA LEU A 182 10.87 -19.15 26.61
C LEU A 182 10.23 -20.20 27.53
#